data_b69a047f94c63a615e9f1c28fd6a8121
#
_entry.id   b69a047f94c63a615e9f1c28fd6a8121
#
_cell.length_a   1.000
_cell.length_b   1.000
_cell.length_c   1.000
_cell.angle_alpha   90.00
_cell.angle_beta   90.00
_cell.angle_gamma   90.00
#
_symmetry.space_group_name_H-M   'P 1'
#
loop_
_entity.id
_entity.type
_entity.pdbx_description
1 polymer ?
#
loop_
_entity_poly.entity_id
_entity_poly.type
_entity_poly.pdbx_seq_one_letter_code
_entity_poly.pdbx_strand_id
1 'polypeptide(L)'
;MNWSLADFDNHLMNGLDFCKKAYGLFEEIRRSPNGVERLRLRKGKLEKKLIEELLPIARYIQARYSHGRQLKVRWKNGTQNYDARLLSSGFLVDVRQSPKGQYVEVTTAVHENDHIARNISNKNGHVFSVKGIQKDLKTGEWISKPYVYTYPELPEDLTHGSA
;
A
#
# COMPACT_ATOMS: atom_id res chain seq x y z
N MET A 1 4.72 -14.80 -17.51
CA MET A 1 3.62 -13.88 -17.85
C MET A 1 4.07 -12.49 -17.45
N ASN A 2 4.16 -11.55 -18.36
CA ASN A 2 4.56 -10.17 -18.02
C ASN A 2 3.31 -9.37 -17.66
N TRP A 3 2.93 -9.36 -16.41
CA TRP A 3 1.87 -8.51 -15.92
C TRP A 3 2.31 -7.05 -15.88
N SER A 4 1.44 -6.15 -16.31
CA SER A 4 1.67 -4.71 -16.26
C SER A 4 0.53 -4.00 -15.55
N LEU A 5 0.69 -2.74 -15.19
CA LEU A 5 -0.42 -1.94 -14.62
C LEU A 5 -1.59 -1.82 -15.60
N ALA A 6 -1.34 -1.89 -16.90
CA ALA A 6 -2.38 -1.84 -17.93
C ALA A 6 -3.36 -3.03 -17.83
N ASP A 7 -2.92 -4.18 -17.32
CA ASP A 7 -3.79 -5.35 -17.12
C ASP A 7 -4.83 -5.18 -16.01
N PHE A 8 -4.65 -4.17 -15.17
CA PHE A 8 -5.57 -3.81 -14.09
C PHE A 8 -6.37 -2.56 -14.40
N ASP A 9 -5.76 -1.61 -15.16
CA ASP A 9 -6.28 -0.27 -15.30
C ASP A 9 -7.62 -0.23 -16.02
N ASN A 10 -8.61 0.29 -15.32
CA ASN A 10 -9.98 0.51 -15.76
C ASN A 10 -10.73 -0.75 -16.26
N HIS A 11 -10.22 -1.95 -15.98
CA HIS A 11 -10.88 -3.20 -16.30
C HIS A 11 -11.79 -3.64 -15.16
N LEU A 12 -13.07 -3.90 -15.48
CA LEU A 12 -13.98 -4.53 -14.53
C LEU A 12 -13.74 -6.04 -14.53
N MET A 13 -13.24 -6.58 -13.45
CA MET A 13 -12.93 -8.00 -13.31
C MET A 13 -13.53 -8.61 -12.06
N ASN A 14 -13.62 -9.95 -12.02
CA ASN A 14 -13.99 -10.67 -10.81
C ASN A 14 -12.96 -10.41 -9.70
N GLY A 15 -13.40 -10.30 -8.45
CA GLY A 15 -12.52 -10.01 -7.33
C GLY A 15 -11.44 -11.06 -7.11
N LEU A 16 -11.76 -12.36 -7.29
CA LEU A 16 -10.77 -13.42 -7.17
C LEU A 16 -9.74 -13.40 -8.30
N ASP A 17 -10.15 -13.06 -9.53
CA ASP A 17 -9.24 -12.89 -10.66
C ASP A 17 -8.29 -11.70 -10.41
N PHE A 18 -8.81 -10.61 -9.85
CA PHE A 18 -7.98 -9.48 -9.43
C PHE A 18 -6.95 -9.90 -8.38
N CYS A 19 -7.37 -10.64 -7.36
CA CYS A 19 -6.45 -11.15 -6.33
C CYS A 19 -5.37 -12.04 -6.96
N LYS A 20 -5.77 -12.99 -7.81
CA LYS A 20 -4.83 -13.89 -8.51
C LYS A 20 -3.80 -13.10 -9.33
N LYS A 21 -4.25 -12.08 -10.06
CA LYS A 21 -3.36 -11.23 -10.84
C LYS A 21 -2.42 -10.41 -9.95
N ALA A 22 -2.93 -9.77 -8.89
CA ALA A 22 -2.12 -8.94 -7.99
C ALA A 22 -1.04 -9.75 -7.26
N TYR A 23 -1.41 -10.91 -6.73
CA TYR A 23 -0.43 -11.81 -6.09
C TYR A 23 0.52 -12.46 -7.10
N GLY A 24 0.04 -12.78 -8.30
CA GLY A 24 0.88 -13.29 -9.39
C GLY A 24 1.96 -12.28 -9.79
N LEU A 25 1.58 -11.01 -9.96
CA LEU A 25 2.53 -9.92 -10.23
C LEU A 25 3.54 -9.74 -9.09
N PHE A 26 3.09 -9.78 -7.83
CA PHE A 26 3.97 -9.73 -6.68
C PHE A 26 5.03 -10.84 -6.71
N GLU A 27 4.60 -12.08 -6.94
CA GLU A 27 5.51 -13.24 -7.00
C GLU A 27 6.46 -13.18 -8.20
N GLU A 28 6.01 -12.69 -9.34
CA GLU A 28 6.85 -12.50 -10.52
C GLU A 28 7.96 -11.49 -10.25
N ILE A 29 7.63 -10.33 -9.67
CA ILE A 29 8.63 -9.34 -9.28
C ILE A 29 9.55 -9.90 -8.19
N ARG A 30 9.01 -10.55 -7.16
CA ARG A 30 9.78 -11.13 -6.07
C ARG A 30 10.85 -12.11 -6.54
N ARG A 31 10.56 -12.91 -7.57
CA ARG A 31 11.48 -13.91 -8.15
C ARG A 31 12.44 -13.32 -9.17
N SER A 32 12.24 -12.09 -9.63
CA SER A 32 13.14 -11.43 -10.57
C SER A 32 14.45 -10.99 -9.90
N PRO A 33 15.52 -10.75 -10.67
CA PRO A 33 16.75 -10.20 -10.11
C PRO A 33 16.50 -8.92 -9.32
N ASN A 34 17.01 -8.86 -8.09
CA ASN A 34 16.79 -7.76 -7.13
C ASN A 34 15.31 -7.48 -6.83
N GLY A 35 14.40 -8.43 -7.09
CA GLY A 35 12.95 -8.23 -6.99
C GLY A 35 12.50 -7.92 -5.56
N VAL A 36 13.06 -8.58 -4.56
CA VAL A 36 12.76 -8.30 -3.13
C VAL A 36 13.15 -6.86 -2.77
N GLU A 37 14.32 -6.41 -3.21
CA GLU A 37 14.78 -5.04 -2.98
C GLU A 37 13.89 -4.02 -3.71
N ARG A 38 13.53 -4.29 -4.97
CA ARG A 38 12.61 -3.45 -5.75
C ARG A 38 11.27 -3.28 -5.04
N LEU A 39 10.66 -4.36 -4.56
CA LEU A 39 9.39 -4.33 -3.81
C LEU A 39 9.55 -3.57 -2.48
N ARG A 40 10.64 -3.82 -1.75
CA ARG A 40 10.90 -3.16 -0.48
C ARG A 40 11.09 -1.65 -0.64
N LEU A 41 11.85 -1.23 -1.63
CA LEU A 41 12.19 0.17 -1.85
C LEU A 41 11.16 0.91 -2.71
N ARG A 42 10.22 0.19 -3.36
CA ARG A 42 9.20 0.78 -4.23
C ARG A 42 9.80 1.72 -5.28
N LYS A 43 10.95 1.29 -5.88
CA LYS A 43 11.74 2.13 -6.81
C LYS A 43 11.00 2.50 -8.09
N GLY A 44 10.11 1.64 -8.55
CA GLY A 44 9.34 1.84 -9.78
C GLY A 44 7.87 2.17 -9.52
N LYS A 45 7.22 2.76 -10.51
CA LYS A 45 5.78 3.03 -10.48
C LYS A 45 4.98 1.73 -10.29
N LEU A 46 5.43 0.64 -10.91
CA LEU A 46 4.79 -0.68 -10.82
C LEU A 46 4.83 -1.20 -9.39
N GLU A 47 6.01 -1.26 -8.77
CA GLU A 47 6.20 -1.74 -7.41
C GLU A 47 5.45 -0.88 -6.40
N LYS A 48 5.46 0.45 -6.60
CA LYS A 48 4.74 1.39 -5.73
C LYS A 48 3.24 1.11 -5.79
N LYS A 49 2.64 1.10 -6.98
CA LYS A 49 1.20 0.85 -7.15
C LYS A 49 0.79 -0.55 -6.68
N LEU A 50 1.64 -1.55 -6.91
CA LEU A 50 1.38 -2.91 -6.43
C LEU A 50 1.28 -2.97 -4.90
N ILE A 51 2.28 -2.42 -4.20
CA ILE A 51 2.35 -2.50 -2.73
C ILE A 51 1.35 -1.56 -2.06
N GLU A 52 1.16 -0.35 -2.61
CA GLU A 52 0.37 0.69 -1.95
C GLU A 52 -1.11 0.65 -2.32
N GLU A 53 -1.50 0.04 -3.44
CA GLU A 53 -2.88 0.01 -3.90
C GLU A 53 -3.39 -1.40 -4.21
N LEU A 54 -2.75 -2.13 -5.16
CA LEU A 54 -3.30 -3.39 -5.66
C LEU A 54 -3.37 -4.49 -4.60
N LEU A 55 -2.31 -4.67 -3.80
CA LEU A 55 -2.31 -5.68 -2.74
C LEU A 55 -3.26 -5.35 -1.57
N PRO A 56 -3.34 -4.12 -1.06
CA PRO A 56 -4.35 -3.75 -0.09
C PRO A 56 -5.78 -3.97 -0.60
N ILE A 57 -6.09 -3.60 -1.84
CA ILE A 57 -7.38 -3.86 -2.45
C ILE A 57 -7.65 -5.37 -2.55
N ALA A 58 -6.67 -6.17 -2.97
CA ALA A 58 -6.80 -7.62 -3.04
C ALA A 58 -7.08 -8.23 -1.66
N ARG A 59 -6.40 -7.78 -0.61
CA ARG A 59 -6.68 -8.19 0.78
C ARG A 59 -8.08 -7.81 1.23
N TYR A 60 -8.51 -6.60 0.92
CA TYR A 60 -9.87 -6.14 1.23
C TYR A 60 -10.92 -7.00 0.53
N ILE A 61 -10.71 -7.33 -0.76
CA ILE A 61 -11.60 -8.22 -1.52
C ILE A 61 -11.65 -9.60 -0.85
N GLN A 62 -10.52 -10.20 -0.49
CA GLN A 62 -10.48 -11.51 0.17
C GLN A 62 -11.24 -11.51 1.49
N ALA A 63 -11.10 -10.46 2.30
CA ALA A 63 -11.80 -10.34 3.57
C ALA A 63 -13.33 -10.19 3.42
N ARG A 64 -13.78 -9.64 2.29
CA ARG A 64 -15.20 -9.39 2.00
C ARG A 64 -15.86 -10.46 1.13
N TYR A 65 -15.07 -11.27 0.43
CA TYR A 65 -15.58 -12.34 -0.41
C TYR A 65 -16.06 -13.50 0.45
N SER A 66 -17.28 -13.95 0.24
CA SER A 66 -17.87 -15.07 0.96
C SER A 66 -18.85 -15.81 0.08
N HIS A 67 -19.22 -17.01 0.51
CA HIS A 67 -20.32 -17.73 -0.14
C HIS A 67 -21.59 -16.84 -0.14
N GLY A 68 -22.19 -16.67 -1.32
CA GLY A 68 -23.36 -15.79 -1.49
C GLY A 68 -23.06 -14.28 -1.63
N ARG A 69 -21.80 -13.86 -1.53
CA ARG A 69 -21.38 -12.50 -1.84
C ARG A 69 -20.22 -12.53 -2.83
N GLN A 70 -20.47 -12.08 -4.03
CA GLN A 70 -19.46 -11.93 -5.08
C GLN A 70 -19.06 -10.46 -5.18
N LEU A 71 -17.79 -10.21 -5.45
CA LEU A 71 -17.24 -8.88 -5.67
C LEU A 71 -16.66 -8.77 -7.08
N LYS A 72 -17.00 -7.70 -7.77
CA LYS A 72 -16.29 -7.25 -8.97
C LYS A 72 -15.53 -5.98 -8.63
N VAL A 73 -14.36 -5.80 -9.19
CA VAL A 73 -13.48 -4.67 -8.94
C VAL A 73 -13.08 -4.01 -10.25
N ARG A 74 -13.01 -2.68 -10.23
CA ARG A 74 -12.41 -1.86 -11.27
C ARG A 74 -11.40 -0.95 -10.59
N TRP A 75 -10.12 -1.26 -10.70
CA TRP A 75 -9.04 -0.38 -10.29
C TRP A 75 -8.78 0.67 -11.36
N LYS A 76 -8.33 1.86 -10.97
CA LYS A 76 -8.06 2.94 -11.90
C LYS A 76 -6.75 3.62 -11.55
N ASN A 77 -5.83 3.63 -12.51
CA ASN A 77 -4.56 4.32 -12.39
C ASN A 77 -4.73 5.78 -12.83
N GLY A 78 -4.77 6.71 -11.87
CA GLY A 78 -4.98 8.13 -12.21
C GLY A 78 -4.95 9.04 -10.98
N THR A 79 -5.45 10.26 -11.17
CA THR A 79 -5.50 11.34 -10.17
C THR A 79 -6.90 11.54 -9.57
N GLN A 80 -7.80 10.58 -9.77
CA GLN A 80 -9.13 10.61 -9.17
C GLN A 80 -9.07 10.41 -7.65
N ASN A 81 -10.17 10.81 -6.96
CA ASN A 81 -10.29 10.74 -5.50
C ASN A 81 -10.59 9.32 -4.98
N TYR A 82 -10.29 8.28 -5.73
CA TYR A 82 -10.45 6.88 -5.32
C TYR A 82 -9.54 5.99 -6.16
N ASP A 83 -9.12 4.85 -5.61
CA ASP A 83 -8.25 3.89 -6.29
C ASP A 83 -9.04 2.79 -6.99
N ALA A 84 -10.17 2.38 -6.42
CA ALA A 84 -11.00 1.34 -7.01
C ALA A 84 -12.50 1.57 -6.78
N ARG A 85 -13.30 0.96 -7.67
CA ARG A 85 -14.74 0.80 -7.48
C ARG A 85 -15.05 -0.69 -7.32
N LEU A 86 -15.76 -1.03 -6.25
CA LEU A 86 -16.22 -2.38 -5.97
C LEU A 86 -17.72 -2.48 -6.24
N LEU A 87 -18.13 -3.58 -6.85
CA LEU A 87 -19.53 -3.93 -7.08
C LEU A 87 -19.80 -5.25 -6.35
N SER A 88 -20.74 -5.23 -5.42
CA SER A 88 -21.18 -6.43 -4.70
C SER A 88 -22.42 -7.03 -5.38
N SER A 89 -22.48 -8.35 -5.47
CA SER A 89 -23.63 -9.11 -5.95
C SER A 89 -23.76 -10.44 -5.20
N GLY A 90 -24.93 -11.06 -5.27
CA GLY A 90 -25.21 -12.34 -4.62
C GLY A 90 -26.38 -12.27 -3.65
N PHE A 91 -26.84 -13.42 -3.17
CA PHE A 91 -28.05 -13.51 -2.35
C PHE A 91 -27.88 -13.00 -0.91
N LEU A 92 -26.63 -12.89 -0.42
CA LEU A 92 -26.33 -12.28 0.90
C LEU A 92 -26.09 -10.77 0.81
N VAL A 93 -26.23 -10.17 -0.35
CA VAL A 93 -26.07 -8.71 -0.51
C VAL A 93 -27.43 -8.05 -0.37
N ASP A 94 -27.69 -7.41 0.76
CA ASP A 94 -28.87 -6.57 0.93
C ASP A 94 -28.69 -5.29 0.07
N VAL A 95 -29.39 -5.25 -1.03
CA VAL A 95 -29.34 -4.13 -2.00
C VAL A 95 -29.84 -2.82 -1.37
N ARG A 96 -30.62 -2.88 -0.27
CA ARG A 96 -31.11 -1.72 0.45
C ARG A 96 -30.06 -1.11 1.37
N GLN A 97 -29.16 -1.94 1.91
CA GLN A 97 -28.11 -1.51 2.84
C GLN A 97 -26.73 -1.40 2.19
N SER A 98 -26.52 -2.09 1.07
CA SER A 98 -25.25 -2.05 0.34
C SER A 98 -25.45 -1.31 -0.98
N PRO A 99 -24.83 -0.14 -1.18
CA PRO A 99 -24.89 0.53 -2.46
C PRO A 99 -24.34 -0.39 -3.55
N LYS A 100 -24.97 -0.35 -4.75
CA LYS A 100 -24.57 -1.14 -5.93
C LYS A 100 -23.11 -0.96 -6.35
N GLY A 101 -22.42 0.03 -5.76
CA GLY A 101 -21.01 0.30 -6.00
C GLY A 101 -20.42 1.08 -4.81
N GLN A 102 -19.27 0.64 -4.35
CA GLN A 102 -18.48 1.27 -3.30
C GLN A 102 -17.18 1.79 -3.90
N TYR A 103 -16.86 3.04 -3.65
CA TYR A 103 -15.55 3.59 -3.96
C TYR A 103 -14.60 3.29 -2.81
N VAL A 104 -13.38 2.88 -3.15
CA VAL A 104 -12.32 2.54 -2.21
C VAL A 104 -11.13 3.43 -2.50
N GLU A 105 -10.66 4.11 -1.48
CA GLU A 105 -9.39 4.80 -1.44
C GLU A 105 -8.47 4.06 -0.48
N VAL A 106 -7.24 3.80 -0.89
CA VAL A 106 -6.22 3.15 -0.09
C VAL A 106 -5.27 4.21 0.45
N THR A 107 -5.37 4.46 1.73
CA THR A 107 -4.43 5.33 2.44
C THR A 107 -3.41 4.48 3.17
N THR A 108 -2.13 4.76 2.96
CA THR A 108 -1.06 4.11 3.70
C THR A 108 -0.65 5.02 4.86
N ALA A 109 -0.76 4.50 6.08
CA ALA A 109 -0.25 5.17 7.28
C ALA A 109 1.29 5.07 7.34
N VAL A 110 1.95 5.58 6.29
CA VAL A 110 3.42 5.54 6.18
C VAL A 110 3.92 6.97 6.13
N HIS A 111 4.93 7.25 6.96
CA HIS A 111 5.56 8.57 6.95
C HIS A 111 6.16 8.87 5.58
N GLU A 112 6.07 10.12 5.12
CA GLU A 112 6.58 10.56 3.80
C GLU A 112 8.05 10.18 3.56
N ASN A 113 8.87 10.15 4.61
CA ASN A 113 10.28 9.79 4.56
C ASN A 113 10.56 8.28 4.70
N ASP A 114 9.53 7.41 4.80
CA ASP A 114 9.74 5.98 5.05
C ASP A 114 10.59 5.30 3.94
N HIS A 115 10.38 5.69 2.68
CA HIS A 115 11.19 5.18 1.57
C HIS A 115 12.66 5.64 1.66
N ILE A 116 12.91 6.85 2.16
CA ILE A 116 14.26 7.39 2.39
C ILE A 116 14.90 6.65 3.56
N ALA A 117 14.13 6.42 4.66
CA ALA A 117 14.58 5.64 5.80
C ALA A 117 15.05 4.24 5.39
N ARG A 118 14.29 3.57 4.53
CA ARG A 118 14.65 2.25 4.00
C ARG A 118 15.93 2.28 3.18
N ASN A 119 16.13 3.32 2.36
CA ASN A 119 17.36 3.48 1.59
C ASN A 119 18.58 3.70 2.51
N ILE A 120 18.44 4.57 3.51
CA ILE A 120 19.49 4.82 4.51
C ILE A 120 19.81 3.53 5.28
N SER A 121 18.78 2.81 5.75
CA SER A 121 18.95 1.55 6.47
C SER A 121 19.66 0.48 5.62
N ASN A 122 19.35 0.40 4.32
CA ASN A 122 20.03 -0.54 3.42
C ASN A 122 21.51 -0.17 3.20
N LYS A 123 21.82 1.14 3.10
CA LYS A 123 23.18 1.62 2.86
C LYS A 123 24.04 1.54 4.11
N ASN A 124 23.51 1.92 5.27
CA ASN A 124 24.25 2.15 6.51
C ASN A 124 23.99 1.07 7.58
N GLY A 125 23.06 0.11 7.31
CA GLY A 125 22.67 -0.92 8.28
C GLY A 125 21.70 -0.45 9.37
N HIS A 126 21.48 0.85 9.53
CA HIS A 126 20.60 1.42 10.54
C HIS A 126 19.97 2.75 10.09
N VAL A 127 18.91 3.13 10.76
CA VAL A 127 18.29 4.46 10.69
C VAL A 127 17.82 4.84 12.10
N PHE A 128 18.06 6.06 12.53
CA PHE A 128 17.68 6.49 13.88
C PHE A 128 16.20 6.80 13.99
N SER A 129 15.68 7.62 13.09
CA SER A 129 14.28 8.03 13.10
C SER A 129 13.83 8.47 11.70
N VAL A 130 12.58 8.19 11.35
CA VAL A 130 11.97 8.68 10.11
C VAL A 130 11.81 10.20 10.16
N LYS A 131 11.47 10.77 11.34
CA LYS A 131 11.39 12.21 11.55
C LYS A 131 12.75 12.91 11.51
N GLY A 132 13.83 12.21 11.87
CA GLY A 132 15.20 12.72 11.82
C GLY A 132 15.86 12.68 10.46
N ILE A 133 15.15 12.29 9.41
CA ILE A 133 15.67 12.26 8.05
C ILE A 133 15.72 13.66 7.47
N GLN A 134 16.91 14.06 7.08
CA GLN A 134 17.15 15.35 6.45
C GLN A 134 18.22 15.25 5.36
N LYS A 135 18.24 16.21 4.45
CA LYS A 135 19.28 16.32 3.44
C LYS A 135 20.50 17.02 4.05
N ASP A 136 21.67 16.41 3.95
CA ASP A 136 22.92 17.06 4.33
C ASP A 136 23.22 18.20 3.35
N LEU A 137 23.38 19.41 3.87
CA LEU A 137 23.59 20.61 3.06
C LEU A 137 24.95 20.64 2.36
N LYS A 138 25.94 19.91 2.86
CA LYS A 138 27.30 19.87 2.31
C LYS A 138 27.43 18.81 1.21
N THR A 139 26.89 17.62 1.47
CA THR A 139 27.05 16.47 0.56
C THR A 139 25.85 16.29 -0.36
N GLY A 140 24.70 16.87 -0.03
CA GLY A 140 23.44 16.65 -0.72
C GLY A 140 22.82 15.26 -0.50
N GLU A 141 23.44 14.43 0.32
CA GLU A 141 22.93 13.08 0.64
C GLU A 141 21.85 13.12 1.71
N TRP A 142 20.95 12.12 1.67
CA TRP A 142 19.99 11.92 2.74
C TRP A 142 20.64 11.20 3.92
N ILE A 143 20.54 11.81 5.11
CA ILE A 143 21.07 11.29 6.37
C ILE A 143 19.96 11.15 7.40
N SER A 144 20.15 10.25 8.37
CA SER A 144 19.26 10.10 9.52
C SER A 144 19.99 10.58 10.76
N LYS A 145 19.38 11.53 11.48
CA LYS A 145 19.86 11.98 12.79
C LYS A 145 18.91 11.50 13.88
N PRO A 146 19.39 11.36 15.13
CA PRO A 146 18.52 11.13 16.27
C PRO A 146 17.45 12.24 16.34
N TYR A 147 16.20 11.84 16.54
CA TYR A 147 15.09 12.77 16.77
C TYR A 147 14.63 12.63 18.21
N VAL A 148 14.66 13.74 18.95
CA VAL A 148 14.21 13.78 20.33
C VAL A 148 12.80 14.35 20.36
N TYR A 149 11.86 13.58 20.90
CA TYR A 149 10.50 14.06 21.13
C TYR A 149 10.48 15.03 22.31
N THR A 150 9.85 16.17 22.13
CA THR A 150 9.51 17.08 23.23
C THR A 150 8.23 16.60 23.91
N TYR A 151 8.07 16.91 25.18
CA TYR A 151 6.93 16.44 26.00
C TYR A 151 5.54 16.66 25.38
N PRO A 152 5.25 17.76 24.67
CA PRO A 152 3.97 17.96 23.99
C PRO A 152 3.73 17.04 22.77
N GLU A 153 4.78 16.37 22.28
CA GLU A 153 4.72 15.49 21.10
C GLU A 153 4.55 14.01 21.47
N LEU A 154 4.62 13.68 22.77
CA LEU A 154 4.39 12.31 23.23
C LEU A 154 2.90 12.00 23.16
N PRO A 155 2.51 10.85 22.59
CA PRO A 155 1.12 10.38 22.62
C PRO A 155 0.62 10.29 24.06
N GLU A 156 -0.62 10.72 24.33
CA GLU A 156 -1.22 10.71 25.67
C GLU A 156 -1.31 9.32 26.29
N ASP A 157 -1.42 8.29 25.47
CA ASP A 157 -1.46 6.88 25.89
C ASP A 157 -0.16 6.36 26.51
N LEU A 158 0.96 7.03 26.30
CA LEU A 158 2.24 6.69 26.95
C LEU A 158 2.41 7.34 28.33
N THR A 159 1.54 8.27 28.73
CA THR A 159 1.63 8.98 30.01
C THR A 159 0.92 8.28 31.17
N HIS A 160 0.13 7.21 30.92
CA HIS A 160 -0.66 6.51 31.93
C HIS A 160 -0.14 5.13 32.32
N GLY A 161 1.08 4.80 32.05
CA GLY A 161 1.69 3.50 32.35
C GLY A 161 2.66 3.51 33.51
N SER A 162 2.25 3.97 34.69
CA SER A 162 2.94 3.61 35.95
C SER A 162 2.20 4.11 37.17
N ALA A 163 1.41 3.28 37.74
CA ALA A 163 1.09 3.26 39.18
C ALA A 163 0.91 1.81 39.60
#